data_eb1cf3d65497f2c42df3875687f26792
#
_entry.id   eb1cf3d65497f2c42df3875687f26792
#
_cell.length_a   1.000
_cell.length_b   1.000
_cell.length_c   1.000
_cell.angle_alpha   90.00
_cell.angle_beta   90.00
_cell.angle_gamma   90.00
#
_symmetry.space_group_name_H-M   'P 1'
#
loop_
_entity.id
_entity.type
_entity.pdbx_description
1 polymer ?
#
loop_
_entity_poly.entity_id
_entity_poly.type
_entity_poly.pdbx_seq_one_letter_code
_entity_poly.pdbx_strand_id
1 'polypeptide(L)'
;MSSIHQGISTLSGNERRAQLRAKIKKGELVIAPGVFEMISAKVADRMGFDALYMTGYGTVASYLGLPDAGIATYSDMVNRVTQFASITATPMICDGDTGYGGLLNVIDRKSVV
;
A
#
# COMPACT_ATOMS: atom_id res chain seq x y z
N MET A 1 -26.03 8.70 -2.31
CA MET A 1 -24.77 8.48 -1.67
C MET A 1 -23.73 9.46 -2.19
N SER A 2 -22.96 9.95 -1.36
CA SER A 2 -21.92 10.81 -1.82
C SER A 2 -20.72 9.99 -2.30
N SER A 3 -20.41 10.08 -3.57
CA SER A 3 -19.21 9.46 -4.13
C SER A 3 -17.93 10.07 -3.57
N ILE A 4 -18.00 11.26 -3.02
CA ILE A 4 -16.86 11.95 -2.45
C ILE A 4 -16.24 11.16 -1.30
N HIS A 5 -17.06 10.48 -0.51
CA HIS A 5 -16.59 9.76 0.66
C HIS A 5 -16.28 8.30 0.41
N GLN A 6 -16.43 7.80 -0.81
CA GLN A 6 -16.22 6.39 -1.11
C GLN A 6 -14.78 5.94 -0.91
N GLY A 7 -13.81 6.79 -1.22
CA GLY A 7 -12.41 6.47 -1.03
C GLY A 7 -11.86 6.88 0.33
N ILE A 8 -12.71 7.41 1.21
CA ILE A 8 -12.29 7.87 2.54
C ILE A 8 -12.80 6.87 3.56
N SER A 9 -11.90 6.14 4.15
CA SER A 9 -12.25 5.13 5.13
C SER A 9 -12.55 5.77 6.48
N THR A 10 -13.63 5.29 7.13
CA THR A 10 -13.88 5.58 8.54
C THR A 10 -13.16 4.61 9.46
N LEU A 11 -12.58 3.54 8.91
CA LEU A 11 -11.83 2.55 9.66
C LEU A 11 -10.41 3.01 9.89
N SER A 12 -9.87 2.71 11.05
CA SER A 12 -8.47 2.95 11.35
C SER A 12 -7.58 1.97 10.56
N GLY A 13 -6.29 2.27 10.50
CA GLY A 13 -5.31 1.36 9.91
C GLY A 13 -5.30 0.00 10.62
N ASN A 14 -5.46 -0.01 11.94
CA ASN A 14 -5.51 -1.25 12.70
C ASN A 14 -6.74 -2.10 12.33
N GLU A 15 -7.89 -1.46 12.14
CA GLU A 15 -9.11 -2.15 11.75
C GLU A 15 -9.00 -2.74 10.35
N ARG A 16 -8.42 -2.02 9.40
CA ARG A 16 -8.19 -2.52 8.05
C ARG A 16 -7.28 -3.74 8.05
N ARG A 17 -6.18 -3.67 8.80
CA ARG A 17 -5.26 -4.80 8.93
C ARG A 17 -5.92 -6.01 9.57
N ALA A 18 -6.76 -5.78 10.57
CA ALA A 18 -7.48 -6.86 11.25
C ALA A 18 -8.46 -7.56 10.30
N GLN A 19 -9.16 -6.80 9.46
CA GLN A 19 -10.07 -7.37 8.46
C GLN A 19 -9.32 -8.27 7.47
N LEU A 20 -8.21 -7.80 6.95
CA LEU A 20 -7.41 -8.58 6.01
C LEU A 20 -6.85 -9.83 6.66
N ARG A 21 -6.32 -9.69 7.87
CA ARG A 21 -5.78 -10.83 8.63
C ARG A 21 -6.85 -11.89 8.87
N ALA A 22 -8.06 -11.48 9.21
CA ALA A 22 -9.17 -12.40 9.43
C ALA A 22 -9.48 -13.23 8.18
N LYS A 23 -9.51 -12.60 7.03
CA LYS A 23 -9.74 -13.30 5.75
C LYS A 23 -8.63 -14.31 5.45
N ILE A 24 -7.40 -13.92 5.65
CA ILE A 24 -6.25 -14.81 5.43
C ILE A 24 -6.31 -16.01 6.37
N LYS A 25 -6.62 -15.80 7.64
CA LYS A 25 -6.70 -16.88 8.63
C LYS A 25 -7.82 -17.86 8.34
N LYS A 26 -8.91 -17.41 7.73
CA LYS A 26 -10.00 -18.29 7.32
C LYS A 26 -9.68 -19.11 6.08
N GLY A 27 -8.54 -18.88 5.46
CA GLY A 27 -8.17 -19.56 4.22
C GLY A 27 -8.92 -19.06 3.00
N GLU A 28 -9.53 -17.89 3.06
CA GLU A 28 -10.20 -17.29 1.92
C GLU A 28 -9.19 -16.82 0.88
N LEU A 29 -9.55 -16.92 -0.38
CA LEU A 29 -8.74 -16.36 -1.46
C LEU A 29 -8.78 -14.84 -1.39
N VAL A 30 -7.62 -14.20 -1.32
CA VAL A 30 -7.48 -12.75 -1.34
C VAL A 30 -6.94 -12.33 -2.69
N ILE A 31 -7.70 -11.48 -3.39
CA ILE A 31 -7.28 -10.91 -4.66
C ILE A 31 -6.86 -9.47 -4.40
N ALA A 32 -5.60 -9.15 -4.68
CA ALA A 32 -5.03 -7.83 -4.45
C ALA A 32 -4.44 -7.29 -5.75
N PRO A 33 -5.19 -6.48 -6.50
CA PRO A 33 -4.66 -5.90 -7.73
C PRO A 33 -3.52 -4.94 -7.42
N GLY A 34 -2.53 -4.91 -8.32
CA GLY A 34 -1.40 -3.99 -8.21
C GLY A 34 -1.80 -2.58 -8.58
N VAL A 35 -1.45 -1.63 -7.72
CA VAL A 35 -1.65 -0.20 -7.98
C VAL A 35 -0.32 0.51 -7.80
N PHE A 36 -0.11 1.60 -8.52
CA PHE A 36 1.19 2.28 -8.49
C PHE A 36 1.06 3.81 -8.51
N GLU A 37 -0.14 4.34 -8.67
CA GLU A 37 -0.38 5.79 -8.61
C GLU A 37 -1.81 6.05 -8.13
N MET A 38 -2.13 7.30 -7.87
CA MET A 38 -3.35 7.65 -7.15
C MET A 38 -4.63 7.32 -7.93
N ILE A 39 -4.59 7.45 -9.25
CA ILE A 39 -5.77 7.18 -10.07
C ILE A 39 -6.08 5.70 -10.08
N SER A 40 -5.09 4.85 -10.31
CA SER A 40 -5.30 3.40 -10.28
C SER A 40 -5.73 2.91 -8.91
N ALA A 41 -5.18 3.50 -7.84
CA ALA A 41 -5.56 3.17 -6.48
C ALA A 41 -7.03 3.49 -6.21
N LYS A 42 -7.49 4.67 -6.63
CA LYS A 42 -8.90 5.06 -6.45
C LYS A 42 -9.86 4.18 -7.26
N VAL A 43 -9.48 3.85 -8.49
CA VAL A 43 -10.31 2.99 -9.32
C VAL A 43 -10.41 1.60 -8.70
N ALA A 44 -9.29 1.00 -8.33
CA ALA A 44 -9.27 -0.33 -7.73
C ALA A 44 -9.99 -0.37 -6.37
N ASP A 45 -9.87 0.71 -5.59
CA ASP A 45 -10.54 0.82 -4.30
C ASP A 45 -12.06 0.70 -4.44
N ARG A 46 -12.62 1.23 -5.50
CA ARG A 46 -14.07 1.22 -5.74
C ARG A 46 -14.57 -0.11 -6.31
N MET A 47 -13.68 -0.98 -6.72
CA MET A 47 -14.06 -2.26 -7.33
C MET A 47 -14.35 -3.36 -6.32
N GLY A 48 -14.12 -3.12 -5.03
CA GLY A 48 -14.50 -4.05 -3.97
C GLY A 48 -13.54 -5.21 -3.75
N PHE A 49 -12.27 -5.05 -4.06
CA PHE A 49 -11.26 -6.07 -3.79
C PHE A 49 -10.98 -6.18 -2.29
N ASP A 50 -10.49 -7.34 -1.87
CA ASP A 50 -10.15 -7.60 -0.46
C ASP A 50 -8.95 -6.80 0.01
N ALA A 51 -8.01 -6.55 -0.89
CA ALA A 51 -6.80 -5.78 -0.63
C ALA A 51 -6.33 -5.11 -1.91
N LEU A 52 -5.47 -4.10 -1.76
CA LEU A 52 -4.72 -3.52 -2.87
C LEU A 52 -3.24 -3.80 -2.64
N TYR A 53 -2.49 -3.97 -3.71
CA TYR A 53 -1.05 -4.17 -3.62
C TYR A 53 -0.32 -2.97 -4.22
N MET A 54 0.40 -2.23 -3.38
CA MET A 54 1.25 -1.14 -3.86
C MET A 54 2.52 -1.73 -4.43
N THR A 55 2.66 -1.70 -5.76
CA THR A 55 3.80 -2.31 -6.43
C THR A 55 5.06 -1.47 -6.21
N GLY A 56 6.21 -2.14 -6.05
CA GLY A 56 7.48 -1.45 -5.90
C GLY A 56 7.94 -0.83 -7.20
N TYR A 57 7.99 -1.63 -8.25
CA TYR A 57 8.44 -1.20 -9.57
C TYR A 57 7.58 -0.05 -10.12
N GLY A 58 6.27 -0.27 -10.17
CA GLY A 58 5.36 0.73 -10.76
C GLY A 58 5.36 2.04 -9.98
N THR A 59 5.43 1.95 -8.64
CA THR A 59 5.45 3.14 -7.80
C THR A 59 6.73 3.95 -8.00
N VAL A 60 7.89 3.31 -8.04
CA VAL A 60 9.16 3.99 -8.27
C VAL A 60 9.18 4.63 -9.67
N ALA A 61 8.79 3.86 -10.68
CA ALA A 61 8.76 4.36 -12.05
C ALA A 61 7.81 5.55 -12.21
N SER A 62 6.64 5.46 -11.61
CA SER A 62 5.62 6.51 -11.68
C SER A 62 6.02 7.76 -10.90
N TYR A 63 6.63 7.59 -9.74
CA TYR A 63 6.98 8.70 -8.86
C TYR A 63 8.25 9.41 -9.30
N LEU A 64 9.29 8.66 -9.63
CA LEU A 64 10.60 9.20 -9.95
C LEU A 64 10.90 9.24 -11.44
N GLY A 65 10.11 8.52 -12.25
CA GLY A 65 10.39 8.37 -13.68
C GLY A 65 11.66 7.59 -13.97
N LEU A 66 12.09 6.75 -13.05
CA LEU A 66 13.35 6.01 -13.10
C LEU A 66 13.08 4.51 -12.97
N PRO A 67 13.99 3.66 -13.45
CA PRO A 67 13.84 2.22 -13.27
C PRO A 67 13.97 1.82 -11.80
N ASP A 68 13.39 0.68 -11.46
CA ASP A 68 13.46 0.11 -10.11
C ASP A 68 14.85 -0.53 -9.90
N ALA A 69 15.81 0.29 -9.56
CA ALA A 69 17.20 -0.11 -9.37
C ALA A 69 17.73 0.32 -8.00
N GLY A 70 16.90 0.29 -6.98
CA GLY A 70 17.29 0.66 -5.64
C GLY A 70 17.46 2.17 -5.43
N ILE A 71 16.83 2.97 -6.27
CA ILE A 71 16.99 4.44 -6.24
C ILE A 71 16.05 5.08 -5.23
N ALA A 72 14.85 4.51 -5.05
CA ALA A 72 13.88 5.07 -4.12
C ALA A 72 14.35 4.89 -2.68
N THR A 73 14.11 5.91 -1.86
CA THR A 73 14.42 5.88 -0.43
C THR A 73 13.22 5.37 0.36
N TYR A 74 13.48 5.02 1.62
CA TYR A 74 12.41 4.68 2.57
C TYR A 74 11.38 5.81 2.67
N SER A 75 11.85 7.06 2.77
CA SER A 75 10.97 8.23 2.87
C SER A 75 10.10 8.40 1.64
N ASP A 76 10.64 8.16 0.45
CA ASP A 76 9.87 8.21 -0.80
C ASP A 76 8.70 7.22 -0.74
N MET A 77 8.97 5.99 -0.33
CA MET A 77 7.96 4.95 -0.28
C MET A 77 6.92 5.19 0.83
N VAL A 78 7.36 5.65 1.99
CA VAL A 78 6.44 5.99 3.09
C VAL A 78 5.48 7.10 2.66
N ASN A 79 5.97 8.12 1.97
CA ASN A 79 5.13 9.19 1.47
C ASN A 79 4.07 8.67 0.49
N ARG A 80 4.45 7.76 -0.39
CA ARG A 80 3.49 7.16 -1.34
C ARG A 80 2.45 6.30 -0.63
N VAL A 81 2.88 5.46 0.31
CA VAL A 81 1.96 4.64 1.11
C VAL A 81 0.96 5.53 1.86
N THR A 82 1.45 6.60 2.47
CA THR A 82 0.61 7.54 3.21
C THR A 82 -0.44 8.16 2.29
N GLN A 83 -0.06 8.58 1.10
CA GLN A 83 -0.98 9.15 0.13
C GLN A 83 -2.05 8.13 -0.30
N PHE A 84 -1.64 6.92 -0.64
CA PHE A 84 -2.59 5.87 -1.03
C PHE A 84 -3.56 5.55 0.11
N ALA A 85 -3.05 5.38 1.32
CA ALA A 85 -3.86 5.03 2.47
C ALA A 85 -4.87 6.13 2.82
N SER A 86 -4.54 7.39 2.55
CA SER A 86 -5.42 8.51 2.87
C SER A 86 -6.65 8.61 1.96
N ILE A 87 -6.59 8.03 0.77
CA ILE A 87 -7.69 8.15 -0.22
C ILE A 87 -8.39 6.83 -0.51
N THR A 88 -7.98 5.74 0.13
CA THR A 88 -8.57 4.42 -0.09
C THR A 88 -9.14 3.87 1.21
N ALA A 89 -10.13 3.01 1.09
CA ALA A 89 -10.74 2.30 2.22
C ALA A 89 -10.28 0.85 2.31
N THR A 90 -9.80 0.30 1.19
CA THR A 90 -9.37 -1.09 1.10
C THR A 90 -8.02 -1.28 1.81
N PRO A 91 -7.82 -2.38 2.55
CA PRO A 91 -6.51 -2.68 3.12
C PRO A 91 -5.43 -2.75 2.05
N MET A 92 -4.24 -2.27 2.37
CA MET A 92 -3.15 -2.21 1.41
C MET A 92 -1.96 -3.04 1.86
N ILE A 93 -1.44 -3.84 0.92
CA ILE A 93 -0.19 -4.57 1.07
C ILE A 93 0.85 -3.79 0.28
N CYS A 94 1.97 -3.47 0.91
CA CYS A 94 2.99 -2.65 0.26
C CYS A 94 4.26 -3.43 0.03
N ASP A 95 4.85 -3.26 -1.14
CA ASP A 95 6.16 -3.83 -1.45
C ASP A 95 7.22 -3.07 -0.66
N GLY A 96 7.91 -3.77 0.21
CA GLY A 96 8.99 -3.20 1.02
C GLY A 96 10.37 -3.45 0.44
N ASP A 97 10.47 -4.11 -0.72
CA ASP A 97 11.74 -4.48 -1.34
C ASP A 97 12.69 -5.10 -0.29
N THR A 98 13.93 -4.62 -0.21
CA THR A 98 14.90 -5.03 0.82
C THR A 98 14.97 -4.06 1.99
N GLY A 99 13.97 -3.18 2.13
CA GLY A 99 13.85 -2.21 3.22
C GLY A 99 14.25 -0.79 2.85
N TYR A 100 14.65 -0.54 1.62
CA TYR A 100 15.00 0.78 1.09
C TYR A 100 16.09 1.49 1.90
N GLY A 101 17.16 0.77 2.24
CA GLY A 101 18.27 1.37 2.97
C GLY A 101 19.38 0.39 3.29
N GLY A 102 20.40 0.88 3.99
CA GLY A 102 21.50 0.06 4.46
C GLY A 102 21.09 -0.89 5.59
N LEU A 103 21.94 -1.85 5.88
CA LEU A 103 21.64 -2.91 6.84
C LEU A 103 21.15 -2.39 8.20
N LEU A 104 21.86 -1.42 8.76
CA LEU A 104 21.51 -0.89 10.07
C LEU A 104 20.17 -0.16 10.07
N ASN A 105 19.90 0.58 9.00
CA ASN A 105 18.61 1.28 8.85
C ASN A 105 17.44 0.30 8.75
N VAL A 106 17.63 -0.80 8.02
CA VAL A 106 16.60 -1.82 7.85
C VAL A 106 16.32 -2.54 9.17
N ILE A 107 17.36 -2.86 9.93
CA ILE A 107 17.21 -3.49 11.23
C ILE A 107 16.46 -2.56 12.19
N ASP A 108 16.80 -1.28 12.20
CA ASP A 108 16.14 -0.29 13.06
C ASP A 108 14.65 -0.17 12.73
N ARG A 109 14.29 -0.10 11.45
CA ARG A 109 12.89 -0.05 11.01
C ARG A 109 12.11 -1.29 11.42
N LYS A 110 12.74 -2.44 11.37
CA LYS A 110 12.11 -3.70 11.75
C LYS A 110 11.70 -3.71 13.22
N SER A 111 12.41 -3.00 14.06
CA SER A 111 12.10 -2.92 15.48
C SER A 111 10.93 -1.98 15.77
N VAL A 112 10.53 -1.15 14.83
CA VAL A 112 9.47 -0.16 14.97
C VAL A 112 8.13 -0.67 14.44
N VAL A 113 8.14 -1.70 13.66
CA VAL A 113 6.94 -2.29 13.04
C VAL A 113 6.28 -3.37 13.98
#